data_c1c0cb0374446fb6e4759f38b6952c36
#
_entry.id   c1c0cb0374446fb6e4759f38b6952c36
#
_cell.length_a   1.000
_cell.length_b   1.000
_cell.length_c   1.000
_cell.angle_alpha   90.00
_cell.angle_beta   90.00
_cell.angle_gamma   90.00
#
_symmetry.space_group_name_H-M   'P 1'
#
loop_
_entity.id
_entity.type
_entity.pdbx_description
1 polymer ?
#
loop_
_entity_poly.entity_id
_entity_poly.type
_entity_poly.pdbx_seq_one_letter_code
_entity_poly.pdbx_strand_id
1 'polypeptide(L)'
;MTESDRKAIDQLYLQMYAKLFEYARSTLSNDALAEEAVQDTFAIACQKPDALLSSPNPPGWLVITLKNVISNTIRRQQTAQRILSDYCADHGMDDVSSHDHLDLKTLYGELSQTEDFLLLKEMAVDGKSYRQMAVSRGISLAACRKRVPRAREKLQKKIPI
;
A
#
# COMPACT_ATOMS: atom_id res chain seq x y z
N MET A 1 -5.46 -25.38 -6.91
CA MET A 1 -6.67 -24.75 -7.49
C MET A 1 -7.09 -25.54 -8.71
N THR A 2 -8.29 -26.10 -8.68
CA THR A 2 -8.85 -26.84 -9.81
C THR A 2 -9.46 -25.88 -10.85
N GLU A 3 -9.77 -26.39 -12.05
CA GLU A 3 -10.47 -25.61 -13.08
C GLU A 3 -11.88 -25.17 -12.61
N SER A 4 -12.51 -26.01 -11.80
CA SER A 4 -13.81 -25.68 -11.18
C SER A 4 -13.68 -24.51 -10.19
N ASP A 5 -12.65 -24.53 -9.36
CA ASP A 5 -12.38 -23.44 -8.40
C ASP A 5 -12.13 -22.11 -9.11
N ARG A 6 -11.38 -22.18 -10.19
CA ARG A 6 -11.07 -21.00 -11.00
C ARG A 6 -12.34 -20.36 -11.56
N LYS A 7 -13.23 -21.17 -12.14
CA LYS A 7 -14.52 -20.68 -12.66
C LYS A 7 -15.39 -20.07 -11.56
N ALA A 8 -15.40 -20.67 -10.38
CA ALA A 8 -16.15 -20.15 -9.24
C ALA A 8 -15.59 -18.80 -8.77
N ILE A 9 -14.27 -18.65 -8.71
CA ILE A 9 -13.62 -17.39 -8.35
C ILE A 9 -13.85 -16.33 -9.42
N ASP A 10 -13.78 -16.67 -10.70
CA ASP A 10 -14.08 -15.75 -11.80
C ASP A 10 -15.53 -15.22 -11.72
N GLN A 11 -16.48 -16.05 -11.39
CA GLN A 11 -17.87 -15.63 -11.17
C GLN A 11 -18.00 -14.68 -9.98
N LEU A 12 -17.34 -14.99 -8.87
CA LEU A 12 -17.30 -14.09 -7.69
C LEU A 12 -16.64 -12.76 -8.03
N TYR A 13 -15.59 -12.76 -8.83
CA TYR A 13 -14.97 -11.55 -9.33
C TYR A 13 -15.96 -10.67 -10.07
N LEU A 14 -16.64 -11.21 -11.05
CA LEU A 14 -17.63 -10.47 -11.84
C LEU A 14 -18.77 -9.91 -10.98
N GLN A 15 -19.22 -10.68 -9.97
CA GLN A 15 -20.33 -10.28 -9.10
C GLN A 15 -19.92 -9.23 -8.06
N MET A 16 -18.70 -9.34 -7.54
CA MET A 16 -18.29 -8.59 -6.33
C MET A 16 -17.35 -7.43 -6.60
N TYR A 17 -16.67 -7.40 -7.76
CA TYR A 17 -15.66 -6.38 -8.04
C TYR A 17 -16.14 -4.95 -7.82
N ALA A 18 -17.26 -4.58 -8.41
CA ALA A 18 -17.80 -3.22 -8.31
C ALA A 18 -18.11 -2.84 -6.86
N LYS A 19 -18.71 -3.74 -6.10
CA LYS A 19 -19.06 -3.52 -4.68
C LYS A 19 -17.82 -3.39 -3.81
N LEU A 20 -16.84 -4.25 -4.02
CA LEU A 20 -15.57 -4.20 -3.29
C LEU A 20 -14.78 -2.95 -3.62
N PHE A 21 -14.76 -2.55 -4.89
CA PHE A 21 -14.09 -1.33 -5.34
C PHE A 21 -14.74 -0.07 -4.72
N GLU A 22 -16.06 0.04 -4.75
CA GLU A 22 -16.78 1.16 -4.13
C GLU A 22 -16.48 1.27 -2.63
N TYR A 23 -16.47 0.16 -1.92
CA TYR A 23 -16.11 0.13 -0.51
C TYR A 23 -14.65 0.57 -0.27
N ALA A 24 -13.72 0.02 -1.03
CA ALA A 24 -12.30 0.38 -0.93
C ALA A 24 -12.07 1.86 -1.25
N ARG A 25 -12.70 2.36 -2.30
CA ARG A 25 -12.62 3.76 -2.72
C ARG A 25 -13.15 4.71 -1.64
N SER A 26 -14.30 4.40 -1.05
CA SER A 26 -14.87 5.22 0.02
C SER A 26 -13.99 5.28 1.27
N THR A 27 -13.24 4.21 1.54
CA THR A 27 -12.38 4.12 2.72
C THR A 27 -10.99 4.72 2.49
N LEU A 28 -10.39 4.47 1.32
CA LEU A 28 -9.02 4.89 1.01
C LEU A 28 -8.95 6.27 0.36
N SER A 29 -10.04 6.77 -0.19
CA SER A 29 -10.12 8.05 -0.93
C SER A 29 -9.07 8.17 -2.05
N ASN A 30 -8.67 7.04 -2.62
CA ASN A 30 -7.67 6.95 -3.68
C ASN A 30 -8.01 5.76 -4.57
N ASP A 31 -8.32 6.03 -5.83
CA ASP A 31 -8.78 5.03 -6.78
C ASP A 31 -7.72 3.96 -7.07
N ALA A 32 -6.45 4.36 -7.18
CA ALA A 32 -5.35 3.42 -7.43
C ALA A 32 -5.12 2.46 -6.26
N LEU A 33 -5.17 2.95 -5.03
CA LEU A 33 -5.09 2.12 -3.83
C LEU A 33 -6.31 1.22 -3.68
N ALA A 34 -7.49 1.72 -4.03
CA ALA A 34 -8.72 0.95 -4.00
C ALA A 34 -8.67 -0.23 -4.98
N GLU A 35 -8.25 0.03 -6.22
CA GLU A 35 -8.08 -1.01 -7.24
C GLU A 35 -7.06 -2.06 -6.80
N GLU A 36 -5.90 -1.63 -6.28
CA GLU A 36 -4.88 -2.54 -5.77
C GLU A 36 -5.40 -3.39 -4.61
N ALA A 37 -6.14 -2.80 -3.68
CA ALA A 37 -6.73 -3.53 -2.55
C ALA A 37 -7.70 -4.63 -3.00
N VAL A 38 -8.53 -4.34 -4.02
CA VAL A 38 -9.44 -5.35 -4.59
C VAL A 38 -8.67 -6.45 -5.31
N GLN A 39 -7.66 -6.10 -6.09
CA GLN A 39 -6.82 -7.09 -6.77
C GLN A 39 -6.05 -7.97 -5.78
N ASP A 40 -5.51 -7.40 -4.71
CA ASP A 40 -4.85 -8.16 -3.65
C ASP A 40 -5.83 -9.10 -2.94
N THR A 41 -7.07 -8.68 -2.73
CA THR A 41 -8.13 -9.52 -2.16
C THR A 41 -8.38 -10.76 -3.02
N PHE A 42 -8.51 -10.60 -4.33
CA PHE A 42 -8.69 -11.73 -5.24
C PHE A 42 -7.41 -12.56 -5.41
N ALA A 43 -6.23 -11.97 -5.31
CA ALA A 43 -4.98 -12.73 -5.26
C ALA A 43 -4.92 -13.66 -4.03
N ILE A 44 -5.36 -13.17 -2.87
CA ILE A 44 -5.49 -13.99 -1.65
C ILE A 44 -6.54 -15.11 -1.86
N ALA A 45 -7.66 -14.80 -2.50
CA ALA A 45 -8.68 -15.79 -2.82
C ALA A 45 -8.13 -16.91 -3.70
N CYS A 46 -7.33 -16.57 -4.70
CA CYS A 46 -6.67 -17.57 -5.57
C CYS A 46 -5.60 -18.40 -4.84
N GLN A 47 -4.96 -17.83 -3.82
CA GLN A 47 -3.99 -18.55 -2.98
C GLN A 47 -4.67 -19.48 -1.97
N LYS A 48 -5.90 -19.16 -1.56
CA LYS A 48 -6.67 -19.89 -0.55
C LYS A 48 -8.06 -20.28 -1.06
N PRO A 49 -8.15 -21.01 -2.20
CA PRO A 49 -9.43 -21.32 -2.83
C PRO A 49 -10.34 -22.13 -1.90
N ASP A 50 -9.77 -23.07 -1.15
CA ASP A 50 -10.52 -23.92 -0.23
C ASP A 50 -11.18 -23.10 0.90
N ALA A 51 -10.45 -22.11 1.44
CA ALA A 51 -10.99 -21.24 2.50
C ALA A 51 -12.14 -20.36 2.00
N LEU A 52 -12.05 -19.88 0.78
CA LEU A 52 -13.11 -19.09 0.15
C LEU A 52 -14.33 -19.95 -0.20
N LEU A 53 -14.12 -21.04 -0.92
CA LEU A 53 -15.21 -21.82 -1.51
C LEU A 53 -15.92 -22.72 -0.49
N SER A 54 -15.25 -23.11 0.60
CA SER A 54 -15.89 -23.80 1.73
C SER A 54 -16.60 -22.86 2.71
N SER A 55 -16.43 -21.56 2.56
CA SER A 55 -17.11 -20.58 3.39
C SER A 55 -18.63 -20.66 3.18
N PRO A 56 -19.45 -20.60 4.24
CA PRO A 56 -20.91 -20.53 4.10
C PRO A 56 -21.36 -19.23 3.40
N ASN A 57 -20.50 -18.22 3.35
CA ASN A 57 -20.75 -16.95 2.67
C ASN A 57 -19.48 -16.45 1.96
N PRO A 58 -19.17 -16.95 0.73
CA PRO A 58 -18.00 -16.52 -0.03
C PRO A 58 -17.94 -15.01 -0.30
N PRO A 59 -19.03 -14.31 -0.66
CA PRO A 59 -19.02 -12.84 -0.73
C PRO A 59 -18.61 -12.16 0.57
N GLY A 60 -19.12 -12.62 1.70
CA GLY A 60 -18.75 -12.11 3.02
C GLY A 60 -17.27 -12.34 3.35
N TRP A 61 -16.74 -13.48 2.98
CA TRP A 61 -15.30 -13.78 3.12
C TRP A 61 -14.43 -12.78 2.33
N LEU A 62 -14.83 -12.45 1.10
CA LEU A 62 -14.14 -11.44 0.29
C LEU A 62 -14.20 -10.04 0.94
N VAL A 63 -15.34 -9.65 1.50
CA VAL A 63 -15.47 -8.36 2.21
C VAL A 63 -14.55 -8.29 3.43
N ILE A 64 -14.49 -9.35 4.23
CA ILE A 64 -13.60 -9.40 5.40
C ILE A 64 -12.14 -9.36 4.97
N THR A 65 -11.77 -10.11 3.94
CA THR A 65 -10.41 -10.11 3.39
C THR A 65 -10.03 -8.72 2.88
N LEU A 66 -10.93 -8.06 2.15
CA LEU A 66 -10.71 -6.68 1.69
C LEU A 66 -10.50 -5.72 2.85
N LYS A 67 -11.31 -5.79 3.91
CA LYS A 67 -11.13 -4.96 5.11
C LYS A 67 -9.76 -5.14 5.74
N ASN A 68 -9.27 -6.36 5.79
CA ASN A 68 -7.92 -6.65 6.29
C ASN A 68 -6.83 -6.07 5.39
N VAL A 69 -6.98 -6.19 4.07
CA VAL A 69 -6.07 -5.59 3.08
C VAL A 69 -6.03 -4.07 3.24
N ILE A 70 -7.19 -3.43 3.33
CA ILE A 70 -7.30 -1.98 3.52
C ILE A 70 -6.65 -1.54 4.84
N SER A 71 -6.92 -2.24 5.94
CA SER A 71 -6.33 -1.93 7.24
C SER A 71 -4.80 -2.03 7.21
N ASN A 72 -4.27 -3.02 6.52
CA ASN A 72 -2.81 -3.16 6.35
C ASN A 72 -2.23 -2.04 5.48
N THR A 73 -2.93 -1.60 4.45
CA THR A 73 -2.53 -0.47 3.61
C THR A 73 -2.46 0.82 4.41
N ILE A 74 -3.50 1.13 5.17
CA ILE A 74 -3.56 2.31 6.04
C ILE A 74 -2.44 2.28 7.08
N ARG A 75 -2.24 1.15 7.73
CA ARG A 75 -1.18 0.98 8.75
C ARG A 75 0.22 1.21 8.17
N ARG A 76 0.49 0.71 6.95
CA ARG A 76 1.77 0.95 6.26
C ARG A 76 2.00 2.42 5.96
N GLN A 77 0.98 3.14 5.49
CA GLN A 77 1.06 4.57 5.24
C GLN A 77 1.32 5.35 6.52
N GLN A 78 0.56 5.07 7.58
CA GLN A 78 0.73 5.73 8.88
C GLN A 78 2.11 5.48 9.48
N THR A 79 2.62 4.25 9.37
CA THR A 79 3.98 3.92 9.84
C THR A 79 5.04 4.67 9.04
N ALA A 80 4.89 4.75 7.71
CA ALA A 80 5.81 5.50 6.86
C ALA A 80 5.78 7.00 7.20
N GLN A 81 4.60 7.58 7.39
CA GLN A 81 4.44 8.99 7.81
C GLN A 81 5.13 9.26 9.14
N ARG A 82 4.92 8.40 10.13
CA ARG A 82 5.54 8.54 11.45
C ARG A 82 7.07 8.51 11.36
N ILE A 83 7.62 7.54 10.63
CA ILE A 83 9.08 7.42 10.47
C ILE A 83 9.67 8.64 9.77
N LEU A 84 9.02 9.14 8.72
CA LEU A 84 9.47 10.36 8.05
C LEU A 84 9.39 11.58 8.96
N SER A 85 8.31 11.73 9.73
CA SER A 85 8.14 12.81 10.68
C SER A 85 9.22 12.78 11.76
N ASP A 86 9.48 11.63 12.37
CA ASP A 86 10.51 11.45 13.38
C ASP A 86 11.92 11.73 12.82
N TYR A 87 12.18 11.27 11.61
CA TYR A 87 13.45 11.49 10.92
C TYR A 87 13.67 12.99 10.62
N CYS A 88 12.64 13.69 10.13
CA CYS A 88 12.70 15.11 9.84
C CYS A 88 12.88 15.94 11.12
N ALA A 89 12.21 15.59 12.20
CA ALA A 89 12.35 16.25 13.48
C ALA A 89 13.77 16.13 14.03
N ASP A 90 14.38 14.94 13.94
CA ASP A 90 15.76 14.70 14.40
C ASP A 90 16.81 15.50 13.60
N HIS A 91 16.55 15.70 12.29
CA HIS A 91 17.46 16.41 11.39
C HIS A 91 17.15 17.93 11.29
N GLY A 92 16.31 18.46 12.17
CA GLY A 92 15.96 19.89 12.20
C GLY A 92 15.12 20.35 11.00
N MET A 93 14.36 19.44 10.42
CA MET A 93 13.48 19.70 9.28
C MET A 93 12.05 19.91 9.78
N ASP A 94 11.43 21.02 9.39
CA ASP A 94 10.04 21.29 9.71
C ASP A 94 9.07 20.32 9.02
N ASP A 95 7.90 20.17 9.63
CA ASP A 95 6.87 19.18 9.36
C ASP A 95 6.61 18.87 7.87
N VAL A 96 6.66 17.58 7.52
CA VAL A 96 6.40 17.04 6.17
C VAL A 96 4.91 17.16 5.77
N SER A 97 4.05 17.61 6.67
CA SER A 97 2.59 17.58 6.49
C SER A 97 1.98 18.74 5.73
N SER A 98 2.73 19.78 5.37
CA SER A 98 2.16 20.89 4.62
C SER A 98 2.16 20.66 3.11
N HIS A 99 0.97 20.65 2.56
CA HIS A 99 0.62 20.43 1.15
C HIS A 99 1.06 21.55 0.18
N ASP A 100 1.99 22.42 0.55
CA ASP A 100 2.48 23.42 -0.37
C ASP A 100 3.63 22.88 -1.21
N HIS A 101 3.57 23.13 -2.50
CA HIS A 101 4.58 22.84 -3.51
C HIS A 101 5.92 23.56 -3.27
N LEU A 102 6.39 23.57 -2.03
CA LEU A 102 7.72 24.03 -1.70
C LEU A 102 8.73 23.04 -2.27
N ASP A 103 9.69 23.56 -2.99
CA ASP A 103 10.76 22.78 -3.61
C ASP A 103 11.44 21.91 -2.54
N LEU A 104 11.16 20.62 -2.60
CA LEU A 104 11.64 19.61 -1.68
C LEU A 104 13.17 19.59 -1.57
N LYS A 105 13.88 20.02 -2.62
CA LYS A 105 15.34 20.20 -2.58
C LYS A 105 15.76 21.29 -1.60
N THR A 106 14.96 22.34 -1.47
CA THR A 106 15.24 23.45 -0.55
C THR A 106 14.95 23.07 0.89
N LEU A 107 13.90 22.27 1.12
CA LEU A 107 13.49 21.83 2.45
C LEU A 107 14.33 20.70 3.03
N TYR A 108 14.73 19.74 2.19
CA TYR A 108 15.34 18.50 2.65
C TYR A 108 16.83 18.35 2.32
N GLY A 109 17.43 19.31 1.58
CA GLY A 109 18.86 19.32 1.28
C GLY A 109 19.39 17.99 0.75
N GLU A 110 20.51 17.54 1.28
CA GLU A 110 21.15 16.26 0.86
C GLU A 110 20.30 15.03 1.18
N LEU A 111 19.40 15.11 2.16
CA LEU A 111 18.52 14.00 2.55
C LEU A 111 17.46 13.67 1.51
N SER A 112 17.01 14.68 0.75
CA SER A 112 16.08 14.47 -0.38
C SER A 112 16.67 13.63 -1.51
N GLN A 113 17.96 13.42 -1.49
CA GLN A 113 18.69 12.62 -2.48
C GLN A 113 18.84 11.15 -2.07
N THR A 114 18.54 10.82 -0.81
CA THR A 114 18.57 9.43 -0.36
C THR A 114 17.39 8.67 -0.95
N GLU A 115 17.67 7.59 -1.67
CA GLU A 115 16.62 6.79 -2.32
C GLU A 115 15.62 6.22 -1.32
N ASP A 116 16.08 5.82 -0.14
CA ASP A 116 15.24 5.31 0.93
C ASP A 116 14.22 6.35 1.43
N PHE A 117 14.66 7.60 1.59
CA PHE A 117 13.78 8.71 1.96
C PHE A 117 12.75 8.99 0.88
N LEU A 118 13.17 9.07 -0.38
CA LEU A 118 12.26 9.30 -1.51
C LEU A 118 11.22 8.20 -1.64
N LEU A 119 11.60 6.96 -1.40
CA LEU A 119 10.70 5.82 -1.46
C LEU A 119 9.60 5.90 -0.40
N LEU A 120 9.97 6.21 0.83
CA LEU A 120 8.99 6.40 1.91
C LEU A 120 8.13 7.64 1.70
N LYS A 121 8.70 8.72 1.18
CA LYS A 121 7.96 9.94 0.84
C LYS A 121 6.89 9.68 -0.21
N GLU A 122 7.19 8.94 -1.27
CA GLU A 122 6.20 8.59 -2.29
C GLU A 122 5.01 7.83 -1.68
N MET A 123 5.26 6.95 -0.73
CA MET A 123 4.20 6.24 -0.04
C MET A 123 3.43 7.11 0.95
N ALA A 124 4.14 7.86 1.78
CA ALA A 124 3.55 8.59 2.91
C ALA A 124 2.87 9.89 2.50
N VAL A 125 3.49 10.64 1.59
CA VAL A 125 3.04 11.98 1.18
C VAL A 125 2.27 11.92 -0.14
N ASP A 126 2.81 11.27 -1.15
CA ASP A 126 2.21 11.20 -2.47
C ASP A 126 1.11 10.13 -2.55
N GLY A 127 0.99 9.27 -1.53
CA GLY A 127 -0.03 8.22 -1.45
C GLY A 127 0.08 7.16 -2.55
N LYS A 128 1.28 6.97 -3.11
CA LYS A 128 1.50 5.99 -4.17
C LYS A 128 1.41 4.55 -3.64
N SER A 129 0.80 3.68 -4.44
CA SER A 129 0.81 2.24 -4.20
C SER A 129 2.17 1.62 -4.56
N TYR A 130 2.41 0.39 -4.11
CA TYR A 130 3.59 -0.36 -4.52
C TYR A 130 3.68 -0.54 -6.04
N ARG A 131 2.55 -0.70 -6.72
CA ARG A 131 2.50 -0.83 -8.19
C ARG A 131 2.90 0.46 -8.88
N GLN A 132 2.37 1.59 -8.44
CA GLN A 132 2.72 2.90 -8.97
C GLN A 132 4.21 3.20 -8.78
N MET A 133 4.76 2.91 -7.59
CA MET A 133 6.18 3.07 -7.31
C MET A 133 7.06 2.15 -8.16
N ALA A 134 6.65 0.90 -8.34
CA ALA A 134 7.36 -0.06 -9.18
C ALA A 134 7.43 0.40 -10.64
N VAL A 135 6.30 0.87 -11.19
CA VAL A 135 6.23 1.40 -12.56
C VAL A 135 7.11 2.65 -12.72
N SER A 136 7.00 3.61 -11.81
CA SER A 136 7.77 4.87 -11.88
C SER A 136 9.29 4.65 -11.76
N ARG A 137 9.71 3.59 -11.10
CA ARG A 137 11.12 3.24 -10.88
C ARG A 137 11.67 2.18 -11.84
N GLY A 138 10.84 1.61 -12.70
CA GLY A 138 11.23 0.55 -13.64
C GLY A 138 11.67 -0.74 -12.95
N ILE A 139 11.13 -1.06 -11.78
CA ILE A 139 11.42 -2.28 -11.02
C ILE A 139 10.19 -3.18 -10.94
N SER A 140 10.39 -4.45 -10.58
CA SER A 140 9.28 -5.37 -10.36
C SER A 140 8.51 -5.03 -9.09
N LEU A 141 7.24 -5.41 -9.03
CA LEU A 141 6.41 -5.27 -7.83
C LEU A 141 7.04 -6.00 -6.63
N ALA A 142 7.58 -7.20 -6.85
CA ALA A 142 8.27 -7.97 -5.81
C ALA A 142 9.50 -7.23 -5.27
N ALA A 143 10.30 -6.60 -6.14
CA ALA A 143 11.44 -5.79 -5.74
C ALA A 143 10.98 -4.55 -4.93
N CYS A 144 9.92 -3.87 -5.35
CA CYS A 144 9.34 -2.75 -4.63
C CYS A 144 8.88 -3.16 -3.23
N ARG A 145 8.17 -4.26 -3.10
CA ARG A 145 7.70 -4.81 -1.80
C ARG A 145 8.83 -5.16 -0.84
N LYS A 146 10.02 -5.49 -1.36
CA LYS A 146 11.21 -5.72 -0.54
C LYS A 146 11.94 -4.43 -0.18
N ARG A 147 12.00 -3.47 -1.10
CA ARG A 147 12.73 -2.20 -0.89
C ARG A 147 12.07 -1.30 0.14
N VAL A 148 10.75 -1.19 0.14
CA VAL A 148 10.04 -0.30 1.06
C VAL A 148 10.26 -0.66 2.54
N PRO A 149 10.10 -1.92 2.99
CA PRO A 149 10.42 -2.30 4.36
C PRO A 149 11.88 -2.07 4.73
N ARG A 150 12.81 -2.32 3.81
CA ARG A 150 14.25 -2.08 4.03
C ARG A 150 14.56 -0.58 4.18
N ALA A 151 13.96 0.26 3.33
CA ALA A 151 14.10 1.71 3.41
C ALA A 151 13.58 2.22 4.76
N ARG A 152 12.40 1.73 5.18
CA ARG A 152 11.81 2.05 6.48
C ARG A 152 12.73 1.66 7.64
N GLU A 153 13.28 0.46 7.63
CA GLU A 153 14.20 -0.03 8.65
C GLU A 153 15.48 0.81 8.71
N LYS A 154 16.07 1.13 7.58
CA LYS A 154 17.28 1.96 7.51
C LYS A 154 17.04 3.38 8.05
N LEU A 155 15.94 4.02 7.71
CA LEU A 155 15.59 5.35 8.22
C LEU A 155 15.28 5.31 9.71
N GLN A 156 14.60 4.28 10.18
CA GLN A 156 14.29 4.12 11.60
C GLN A 156 15.55 3.94 12.45
N LYS A 157 16.58 3.23 11.95
CA LYS A 157 17.88 3.09 12.64
C LYS A 157 18.66 4.39 12.77
N LYS A 158 18.40 5.38 11.92
CA LYS A 158 19.06 6.69 11.97
C LYS A 158 18.38 7.67 12.93
N ILE A 159 17.25 7.28 13.53
CA ILE A 159 16.55 8.05 14.57
C ILE A 159 17.14 7.63 15.92
N PRO A 160 17.75 8.56 16.70
CA PRO A 160 18.22 8.24 18.04
C PRO A 160 17.04 7.88 18.94
N ILE A 161 17.20 6.80 19.72
CA ILE A 161 16.23 6.35 20.71
C ILE A 161 16.39 7.18 21.98
#